data_9c2f5040b99ea9238854dca11d5b2bc3
#
_entry.id   9c2f5040b99ea9238854dca11d5b2bc3
#
_cell.length_a   1.000
_cell.length_b   1.000
_cell.length_c   1.000
_cell.angle_alpha   90.00
_cell.angle_beta   90.00
_cell.angle_gamma   90.00
#
_symmetry.space_group_name_H-M   'P 1'
#
loop_
_entity.id
_entity.type
_entity.pdbx_description
1 polymer ?
#
loop_
_entity_poly.entity_id
_entity_poly.type
_entity_poly.pdbx_seq_one_letter_code
_entity_poly.pdbx_strand_id
1 'polypeptide(L)'
;MKLYPAIDIRDGNCVRLYQGDYNRETVYGDNPADQAAAFANEGAAWIHCVDLDAARSGDQQNLASIAAIAERVGVPLQVGGGVRTVDAAKRLWDAGVTRVVIGTAAVQNPDLVRELAPQGEVAVGLDAWGTDIAVAGWEERTGKDLFETIASFSDAGVAAFVVTEIARDGTMEGPDVDGLARVLATTAVPVIASGGVGTLDHLRSLVGLEAKGRTLEGVIAGRAIYEQAFTVSQAVAVLQEGAET
;
A
#
# COMPACT_ATOMS: atom_id res chain seq x y z
N MET A 1 7.20 -4.91 13.22
CA MET A 1 6.78 -4.48 11.87
C MET A 1 5.37 -4.96 11.61
N LYS A 2 4.51 -4.21 10.88
CA LYS A 2 3.10 -4.57 10.65
C LYS A 2 2.90 -5.23 9.27
N LEU A 3 1.99 -6.21 9.18
CA LEU A 3 1.50 -6.73 7.90
C LEU A 3 0.30 -5.90 7.44
N TYR A 4 0.28 -5.57 6.16
CA TYR A 4 -0.84 -4.96 5.44
C TYR A 4 -1.28 -5.93 4.32
N PRO A 5 -2.14 -6.94 4.62
CA PRO A 5 -2.66 -7.79 3.56
C PRO A 5 -3.49 -6.94 2.59
N ALA A 6 -3.25 -7.16 1.29
CA ALA A 6 -3.80 -6.31 0.24
C ALA A 6 -5.07 -6.90 -0.37
N ILE A 7 -6.07 -6.04 -0.59
CA ILE A 7 -7.30 -6.33 -1.32
C ILE A 7 -7.42 -5.32 -2.45
N ASP A 8 -7.27 -5.76 -3.69
CA ASP A 8 -7.59 -4.96 -4.85
C ASP A 8 -9.05 -5.18 -5.19
N ILE A 9 -9.79 -4.09 -5.40
CA ILE A 9 -11.22 -4.12 -5.70
C ILE A 9 -11.43 -3.62 -7.13
N ARG A 10 -12.10 -4.44 -7.94
CA ARG A 10 -12.55 -4.08 -9.28
C ARG A 10 -13.94 -4.63 -9.52
N ASP A 11 -14.85 -3.79 -10.01
CA ASP A 11 -16.27 -4.13 -10.23
C ASP A 11 -16.89 -4.83 -9.00
N GLY A 12 -16.50 -4.40 -7.77
CA GLY A 12 -16.96 -4.97 -6.50
C GLY A 12 -16.31 -6.29 -6.08
N ASN A 13 -15.41 -6.87 -6.89
CA ASN A 13 -14.76 -8.15 -6.63
C ASN A 13 -13.34 -7.98 -6.07
N CYS A 14 -12.87 -9.00 -5.34
CA CYS A 14 -11.46 -9.14 -4.96
C CYS A 14 -10.66 -9.66 -6.15
N VAL A 15 -9.72 -8.87 -6.64
CA VAL A 15 -8.90 -9.23 -7.80
C VAL A 15 -7.42 -9.04 -7.53
N ARG A 16 -6.57 -9.57 -8.40
CA ARG A 16 -5.15 -9.22 -8.48
C ARG A 16 -4.75 -9.03 -9.93
N LEU A 17 -4.02 -7.96 -10.19
CA LEU A 17 -3.39 -7.71 -11.47
C LEU A 17 -1.95 -8.25 -11.44
N TYR A 18 -1.47 -8.76 -12.56
CA TYR A 18 -0.05 -9.08 -12.70
C TYR A 18 0.70 -7.84 -13.19
N GLN A 19 1.59 -7.29 -12.36
CA GLN A 19 2.34 -6.05 -12.64
C GLN A 19 1.46 -4.89 -13.13
N GLY A 20 0.27 -4.71 -12.52
CA GLY A 20 -0.66 -3.64 -12.89
C GLY A 20 -1.42 -3.80 -14.21
N ASP A 21 -1.19 -4.90 -14.95
CA ASP A 21 -1.86 -5.12 -16.25
C ASP A 21 -3.33 -5.54 -16.07
N TYR A 22 -4.24 -4.65 -16.44
CA TYR A 22 -5.70 -4.87 -16.36
C TYR A 22 -6.21 -6.00 -17.27
N ASN A 23 -5.42 -6.44 -18.26
CA ASN A 23 -5.74 -7.58 -19.12
C ASN A 23 -5.26 -8.92 -18.50
N ARG A 24 -4.50 -8.87 -17.42
CA ARG A 24 -3.97 -10.04 -16.70
C ARG A 24 -4.50 -10.06 -15.27
N GLU A 25 -5.83 -10.05 -15.17
CA GLU A 25 -6.56 -10.10 -13.92
C GLU A 25 -6.86 -11.55 -13.50
N THR A 26 -6.77 -11.79 -12.20
CA THR A 26 -7.28 -13.00 -11.54
C THR A 26 -8.30 -12.59 -10.49
N VAL A 27 -9.51 -13.15 -10.55
CA VAL A 27 -10.57 -12.95 -9.55
C VAL A 27 -10.43 -14.02 -8.46
N TYR A 28 -10.37 -13.59 -7.19
CA TYR A 28 -10.23 -14.48 -6.03
C TYR A 28 -11.50 -14.56 -5.17
N GLY A 29 -12.43 -13.64 -5.32
CA GLY A 29 -13.69 -13.63 -4.58
C GLY A 29 -14.58 -12.47 -4.98
N ASP A 30 -15.85 -12.57 -4.61
CA ASP A 30 -16.92 -11.61 -4.91
C ASP A 30 -17.31 -10.72 -3.72
N ASN A 31 -16.67 -10.94 -2.56
CA ASN A 31 -16.98 -10.19 -1.34
C ASN A 31 -15.72 -9.66 -0.64
N PRO A 32 -15.29 -8.42 -0.92
CA PRO A 32 -14.13 -7.81 -0.28
C PRO A 32 -14.24 -7.69 1.26
N ALA A 33 -15.46 -7.52 1.80
CA ALA A 33 -15.65 -7.41 3.25
C ALA A 33 -15.42 -8.75 3.98
N ASP A 34 -15.82 -9.87 3.39
CA ASP A 34 -15.53 -11.20 3.94
C ASP A 34 -14.03 -11.52 3.86
N GLN A 35 -13.37 -11.14 2.77
CA GLN A 35 -11.92 -11.29 2.62
C GLN A 35 -11.16 -10.46 3.67
N ALA A 36 -11.56 -9.21 3.90
CA ALA A 36 -10.96 -8.36 4.92
C ALA A 36 -11.17 -8.93 6.33
N ALA A 37 -12.38 -9.44 6.62
CA ALA A 37 -12.68 -10.09 7.90
C ALA A 37 -11.82 -11.34 8.11
N ALA A 38 -11.60 -12.16 7.07
CA ALA A 38 -10.70 -13.31 7.14
C ALA A 38 -9.28 -12.88 7.51
N PHE A 39 -8.73 -11.85 6.85
CA PHE A 39 -7.41 -11.32 7.16
C PHE A 39 -7.31 -10.76 8.60
N ALA A 40 -8.32 -10.02 9.06
CA ALA A 40 -8.36 -9.49 10.41
C ALA A 40 -8.42 -10.61 11.46
N ASN A 41 -9.22 -11.67 11.23
CA ASN A 41 -9.33 -12.84 12.09
C ASN A 41 -8.04 -13.65 12.17
N GLU A 42 -7.20 -13.61 11.13
CA GLU A 42 -5.87 -14.21 11.12
C GLU A 42 -4.80 -13.33 11.80
N GLY A 43 -5.16 -12.17 12.34
CA GLY A 43 -4.29 -11.31 13.14
C GLY A 43 -3.66 -10.14 12.38
N ALA A 44 -4.14 -9.81 11.18
CA ALA A 44 -3.71 -8.59 10.50
C ALA A 44 -4.00 -7.35 11.35
N ALA A 45 -2.99 -6.49 11.56
CA ALA A 45 -3.14 -5.25 12.32
C ALA A 45 -3.71 -4.10 11.48
N TRP A 46 -3.64 -4.20 10.17
CA TRP A 46 -4.14 -3.28 9.16
C TRP A 46 -4.64 -4.05 7.95
N ILE A 47 -5.55 -3.45 7.19
CA ILE A 47 -5.90 -3.90 5.84
C ILE A 47 -5.51 -2.81 4.84
N HIS A 48 -4.92 -3.20 3.71
CA HIS A 48 -4.65 -2.31 2.59
C HIS A 48 -5.61 -2.62 1.44
N CYS A 49 -6.36 -1.61 0.99
CA CYS A 49 -7.26 -1.76 -0.16
C CYS A 49 -6.88 -0.81 -1.28
N VAL A 50 -7.07 -1.26 -2.51
CA VAL A 50 -6.94 -0.42 -3.71
C VAL A 50 -8.23 -0.50 -4.53
N ASP A 51 -8.86 0.66 -4.76
CA ASP A 51 -9.94 0.79 -5.73
C ASP A 51 -9.33 0.93 -7.13
N LEU A 52 -9.29 -0.18 -7.88
CA LEU A 52 -8.68 -0.21 -9.22
C LEU A 52 -9.52 0.55 -10.25
N ASP A 53 -10.85 0.59 -10.09
CA ASP A 53 -11.73 1.35 -10.98
C ASP A 53 -11.48 2.85 -10.78
N ALA A 54 -11.41 3.31 -9.53
CA ALA A 54 -11.08 4.69 -9.21
C ALA A 54 -9.64 5.06 -9.60
N ALA A 55 -8.69 4.14 -9.45
CA ALA A 55 -7.31 4.37 -9.88
C ALA A 55 -7.25 4.75 -11.38
N ARG A 56 -8.08 4.12 -12.19
CA ARG A 56 -8.17 4.35 -13.63
C ARG A 56 -9.02 5.59 -13.97
N SER A 57 -10.27 5.61 -13.50
CA SER A 57 -11.26 6.64 -13.88
C SER A 57 -11.19 7.92 -13.05
N GLY A 58 -10.75 7.83 -11.78
CA GLY A 58 -10.90 8.88 -10.77
C GLY A 58 -12.24 8.81 -10.01
N ASP A 59 -13.19 7.98 -10.46
CA ASP A 59 -14.51 7.84 -9.86
C ASP A 59 -14.52 6.67 -8.86
N GLN A 60 -14.87 6.94 -7.60
CA GLN A 60 -14.88 5.97 -6.49
C GLN A 60 -16.08 5.01 -6.59
N GLN A 61 -16.07 4.15 -7.61
CA GLN A 61 -17.17 3.22 -7.89
C GLN A 61 -17.32 2.14 -6.80
N ASN A 62 -16.22 1.79 -6.13
CA ASN A 62 -16.21 0.76 -5.08
C ASN A 62 -16.35 1.34 -3.65
N LEU A 63 -16.76 2.62 -3.50
CA LEU A 63 -16.89 3.26 -2.17
C LEU A 63 -17.83 2.47 -1.24
N ALA A 64 -18.91 1.89 -1.75
CA ALA A 64 -19.82 1.07 -0.95
C ALA A 64 -19.14 -0.22 -0.44
N SER A 65 -18.32 -0.88 -1.26
CA SER A 65 -17.54 -2.06 -0.86
C SER A 65 -16.49 -1.68 0.20
N ILE A 66 -15.84 -0.53 0.05
CA ILE A 66 -14.85 -0.01 1.02
C ILE A 66 -15.53 0.30 2.35
N ALA A 67 -16.71 0.94 2.35
CA ALA A 67 -17.50 1.20 3.56
C ALA A 67 -17.90 -0.11 4.26
N ALA A 68 -18.33 -1.11 3.49
CA ALA A 68 -18.66 -2.43 4.03
C ALA A 68 -17.44 -3.13 4.67
N ILE A 69 -16.24 -2.98 4.10
CA ILE A 69 -15.00 -3.44 4.74
C ILE A 69 -14.80 -2.72 6.06
N ALA A 70 -14.82 -1.39 6.07
CA ALA A 70 -14.58 -0.58 7.27
C ALA A 70 -15.57 -0.91 8.41
N GLU A 71 -16.84 -1.15 8.07
CA GLU A 71 -17.86 -1.56 9.03
C GLU A 71 -17.62 -2.99 9.56
N ARG A 72 -17.10 -3.89 8.72
CA ARG A 72 -16.95 -5.31 9.01
C ARG A 72 -15.71 -5.63 9.86
N VAL A 73 -14.62 -4.88 9.70
CA VAL A 73 -13.35 -5.16 10.37
C VAL A 73 -13.12 -4.22 11.57
N GLY A 74 -12.55 -4.76 12.65
CA GLY A 74 -12.16 -3.98 13.84
C GLY A 74 -10.74 -3.40 13.75
N VAL A 75 -10.09 -3.49 12.60
CA VAL A 75 -8.71 -3.02 12.38
C VAL A 75 -8.69 -1.82 11.42
N PRO A 76 -7.68 -0.94 11.52
CA PRO A 76 -7.54 0.21 10.63
C PRO A 76 -7.46 -0.20 9.15
N LEU A 77 -8.11 0.61 8.31
CA LEU A 77 -8.16 0.43 6.86
C LEU A 77 -7.36 1.53 6.16
N GLN A 78 -6.42 1.14 5.30
CA GLN A 78 -5.67 2.03 4.41
C GLN A 78 -6.15 1.83 2.98
N VAL A 79 -6.57 2.92 2.31
CA VAL A 79 -7.18 2.83 0.97
C VAL A 79 -6.48 3.74 -0.01
N GLY A 80 -6.10 3.18 -1.17
CA GLY A 80 -5.61 3.88 -2.34
C GLY A 80 -6.54 3.70 -3.55
N GLY A 81 -6.19 4.38 -4.63
CA GLY A 81 -6.96 4.37 -5.87
C GLY A 81 -7.83 5.63 -6.03
N GLY A 82 -7.53 6.43 -7.05
CA GLY A 82 -8.36 7.56 -7.49
C GLY A 82 -8.46 8.76 -6.57
N VAL A 83 -7.67 8.87 -5.49
CA VAL A 83 -7.69 10.04 -4.60
C VAL A 83 -6.97 11.21 -5.28
N ARG A 84 -7.74 12.05 -5.97
CA ARG A 84 -7.23 13.17 -6.78
C ARG A 84 -7.73 14.54 -6.30
N THR A 85 -8.65 14.57 -5.33
CA THR A 85 -9.26 15.78 -4.79
C THR A 85 -9.49 15.66 -3.29
N VAL A 86 -9.67 16.80 -2.62
CA VAL A 86 -10.04 16.87 -1.20
C VAL A 86 -11.35 16.12 -0.92
N ASP A 87 -12.34 16.31 -1.78
CA ASP A 87 -13.64 15.65 -1.64
C ASP A 87 -13.55 14.11 -1.77
N ALA A 88 -12.64 13.61 -2.64
CA ALA A 88 -12.42 12.18 -2.76
C ALA A 88 -11.82 11.59 -1.46
N ALA A 89 -10.87 12.28 -0.83
CA ALA A 89 -10.30 11.87 0.44
C ALA A 89 -11.34 11.91 1.58
N LYS A 90 -12.14 12.97 1.64
CA LYS A 90 -13.22 13.11 2.65
C LYS A 90 -14.24 11.99 2.55
N ARG A 91 -14.70 11.63 1.34
CA ARG A 91 -15.63 10.51 1.17
C ARG A 91 -15.08 9.18 1.69
N LEU A 92 -13.78 8.93 1.54
CA LEU A 92 -13.15 7.74 2.12
C LEU A 92 -13.10 7.79 3.64
N TRP A 93 -12.73 8.92 4.24
CA TRP A 93 -12.76 9.07 5.70
C TRP A 93 -14.18 8.94 6.26
N ASP A 94 -15.18 9.54 5.61
CA ASP A 94 -16.60 9.43 5.98
C ASP A 94 -17.11 7.99 5.87
N ALA A 95 -16.51 7.19 4.96
CA ALA A 95 -16.79 5.75 4.83
C ALA A 95 -16.03 4.88 5.85
N GLY A 96 -15.28 5.47 6.80
CA GLY A 96 -14.60 4.75 7.87
C GLY A 96 -13.14 4.37 7.55
N VAL A 97 -12.57 4.86 6.45
CA VAL A 97 -11.15 4.66 6.12
C VAL A 97 -10.28 5.42 7.12
N THR A 98 -9.26 4.76 7.66
CA THR A 98 -8.32 5.38 8.62
C THR A 98 -7.27 6.20 7.90
N ARG A 99 -6.67 5.67 6.82
CA ARG A 99 -5.58 6.31 6.08
C ARG A 99 -5.87 6.28 4.58
N VAL A 100 -5.83 7.43 3.93
CA VAL A 100 -5.91 7.51 2.47
C VAL A 100 -4.52 7.48 1.85
N VAL A 101 -4.36 6.77 0.73
CA VAL A 101 -3.10 6.73 -0.04
C VAL A 101 -3.27 7.57 -1.30
N ILE A 102 -2.41 8.57 -1.46
CA ILE A 102 -2.37 9.45 -2.62
C ILE A 102 -1.13 9.09 -3.46
N GLY A 103 -1.32 8.50 -4.62
CA GLY A 103 -0.24 8.13 -5.55
C GLY A 103 0.01 9.22 -6.59
N THR A 104 -0.45 9.01 -7.82
CA THR A 104 -0.28 9.91 -8.97
C THR A 104 -0.53 11.39 -8.63
N ALA A 105 -1.62 11.68 -7.90
CA ALA A 105 -1.96 13.05 -7.54
C ALA A 105 -0.94 13.72 -6.61
N ALA A 106 -0.28 12.96 -5.72
CA ALA A 106 0.79 13.50 -4.87
C ALA A 106 2.00 13.97 -5.70
N VAL A 107 2.35 13.23 -6.74
CA VAL A 107 3.49 13.53 -7.63
C VAL A 107 3.17 14.70 -8.56
N GLN A 108 1.92 14.79 -9.05
CA GLN A 108 1.47 15.83 -9.98
C GLN A 108 1.09 17.13 -9.28
N ASN A 109 0.47 17.05 -8.11
CA ASN A 109 0.01 18.18 -7.29
C ASN A 109 0.36 17.96 -5.81
N PRO A 110 1.62 18.22 -5.39
CA PRO A 110 2.04 18.04 -4.00
C PRO A 110 1.25 18.88 -2.97
N ASP A 111 0.67 19.99 -3.39
CA ASP A 111 -0.12 20.85 -2.50
C ASP A 111 -1.39 20.17 -2.00
N LEU A 112 -1.96 19.25 -2.78
CA LEU A 112 -3.09 18.43 -2.33
C LEU A 112 -2.74 17.61 -1.07
N VAL A 113 -1.52 17.06 -1.01
CA VAL A 113 -1.05 16.32 0.17
C VAL A 113 -0.94 17.25 1.38
N ARG A 114 -0.36 18.45 1.22
CA ARG A 114 -0.21 19.45 2.29
C ARG A 114 -1.56 19.97 2.79
N GLU A 115 -2.55 20.06 1.90
CA GLU A 115 -3.91 20.46 2.26
C GLU A 115 -4.64 19.36 3.05
N LEU A 116 -4.41 18.09 2.71
CA LEU A 116 -5.11 16.94 3.30
C LEU A 116 -4.48 16.44 4.60
N ALA A 117 -3.15 16.44 4.73
CA ALA A 117 -2.45 15.90 5.88
C ALA A 117 -2.90 16.48 7.25
N PRO A 118 -3.30 17.78 7.38
CA PRO A 118 -3.86 18.30 8.62
C PRO A 118 -5.30 17.84 8.92
N GLN A 119 -6.00 17.25 7.93
CA GLN A 119 -7.42 16.89 8.04
C GLN A 119 -7.62 15.42 8.41
N GLY A 120 -6.64 14.55 8.14
CA GLY A 120 -6.71 13.11 8.43
C GLY A 120 -5.42 12.39 8.04
N GLU A 121 -5.33 11.09 8.32
CA GLU A 121 -4.15 10.32 7.96
C GLU A 121 -4.00 10.20 6.44
N VAL A 122 -2.87 10.69 5.92
CA VAL A 122 -2.49 10.61 4.51
C VAL A 122 -1.17 9.84 4.39
N ALA A 123 -1.14 8.83 3.53
CA ALA A 123 0.08 8.24 3.03
C ALA A 123 0.33 8.68 1.59
N VAL A 124 1.60 8.86 1.22
CA VAL A 124 1.99 9.09 -0.17
C VAL A 124 2.44 7.77 -0.77
N GLY A 125 1.77 7.33 -1.84
CA GLY A 125 2.14 6.17 -2.62
C GLY A 125 3.16 6.57 -3.70
N LEU A 126 4.32 5.93 -3.67
CA LEU A 126 5.41 6.16 -4.61
C LEU A 126 5.79 4.84 -5.28
N ASP A 127 5.28 4.65 -6.48
CA ASP A 127 5.57 3.50 -7.31
C ASP A 127 6.69 3.86 -8.28
N ALA A 128 7.75 3.06 -8.32
CA ALA A 128 8.93 3.38 -9.11
C ALA A 128 9.48 2.16 -9.87
N TRP A 129 10.10 2.43 -10.99
CA TRP A 129 11.02 1.54 -11.67
C TRP A 129 12.44 1.93 -11.26
N GLY A 130 13.01 1.23 -10.28
CA GLY A 130 14.25 1.67 -9.64
C GLY A 130 14.05 2.99 -8.90
N THR A 131 14.58 4.10 -9.43
CA THR A 131 14.39 5.43 -8.83
C THR A 131 13.46 6.35 -9.62
N ASP A 132 12.98 5.92 -10.81
CA ASP A 132 12.11 6.72 -11.66
C ASP A 132 10.63 6.48 -11.30
N ILE A 133 9.98 7.50 -10.74
CA ILE A 133 8.59 7.42 -10.32
C ILE A 133 7.67 7.26 -11.53
N ALA A 134 6.75 6.31 -11.42
CA ALA A 134 5.66 6.09 -12.36
C ALA A 134 4.33 6.63 -11.81
N VAL A 135 3.46 7.03 -12.72
CA VAL A 135 2.11 7.54 -12.46
C VAL A 135 1.10 6.89 -13.40
N ALA A 136 -0.17 7.24 -13.27
CA ALA A 136 -1.27 6.77 -14.14
C ALA A 136 -1.36 5.22 -14.20
N GLY A 137 -1.27 4.53 -13.05
CA GLY A 137 -1.31 3.06 -13.03
C GLY A 137 -0.07 2.43 -13.66
N TRP A 138 1.10 3.09 -13.52
CA TRP A 138 2.42 2.67 -14.00
C TRP A 138 2.65 2.80 -15.51
N GLU A 139 1.69 3.39 -16.22
CA GLU A 139 1.76 3.58 -17.68
C GLU A 139 2.74 4.69 -18.08
N GLU A 140 3.00 5.65 -17.18
CA GLU A 140 3.79 6.84 -17.48
C GLU A 140 4.96 6.99 -16.49
N ARG A 141 6.18 7.11 -16.99
CA ARG A 141 7.37 7.46 -16.21
C ARG A 141 7.51 8.96 -16.16
N THR A 142 7.81 9.49 -14.98
CA THR A 142 7.82 10.94 -14.76
C THR A 142 9.20 11.59 -14.93
N GLY A 143 10.27 10.79 -14.89
CA GLY A 143 11.65 11.28 -14.79
C GLY A 143 11.97 11.92 -13.43
N LYS A 144 11.06 11.86 -12.43
CA LYS A 144 11.30 12.34 -11.07
C LYS A 144 11.98 11.26 -10.26
N ASP A 145 13.02 11.64 -9.52
CA ASP A 145 13.72 10.72 -8.63
C ASP A 145 12.91 10.44 -7.36
N LEU A 146 12.86 9.17 -6.97
CA LEU A 146 12.14 8.68 -5.78
C LEU A 146 12.63 9.36 -4.49
N PHE A 147 13.95 9.50 -4.31
CA PHE A 147 14.52 10.04 -3.07
C PHE A 147 14.32 11.54 -2.96
N GLU A 148 14.44 12.26 -4.08
CA GLU A 148 14.14 13.70 -4.14
C GLU A 148 12.66 13.95 -3.85
N THR A 149 11.77 13.11 -4.40
CA THR A 149 10.33 13.21 -4.14
C THR A 149 9.99 12.93 -2.68
N ILE A 150 10.55 11.87 -2.08
CA ILE A 150 10.41 11.58 -0.65
C ILE A 150 10.85 12.77 0.20
N ALA A 151 12.02 13.33 -0.11
CA ALA A 151 12.56 14.49 0.62
C ALA A 151 11.64 15.71 0.54
N SER A 152 10.95 15.93 -0.59
CA SER A 152 10.02 17.05 -0.81
C SER A 152 8.76 17.00 0.06
N PHE A 153 8.43 15.83 0.63
CA PHE A 153 7.31 15.62 1.55
C PHE A 153 7.72 15.52 3.03
N SER A 154 9.01 15.75 3.37
CA SER A 154 9.53 15.56 4.73
C SER A 154 8.82 16.43 5.79
N ASP A 155 8.28 17.58 5.40
CA ASP A 155 7.57 18.55 6.22
C ASP A 155 6.06 18.63 5.93
N ALA A 156 5.54 17.77 5.06
CA ALA A 156 4.16 17.79 4.62
C ALA A 156 3.16 17.19 5.62
N GLY A 157 3.65 16.61 6.73
CA GLY A 157 2.79 16.00 7.76
C GLY A 157 2.17 14.66 7.35
N VAL A 158 2.74 13.97 6.34
CA VAL A 158 2.26 12.66 5.89
C VAL A 158 2.49 11.59 6.96
N ALA A 159 1.53 10.67 7.11
CA ALA A 159 1.57 9.60 8.10
C ALA A 159 2.52 8.47 7.70
N ALA A 160 2.68 8.22 6.39
CA ALA A 160 3.58 7.18 5.87
C ALA A 160 3.90 7.40 4.37
N PHE A 161 4.99 6.77 3.92
CA PHE A 161 5.21 6.47 2.51
C PHE A 161 4.89 5.01 2.24
N VAL A 162 4.14 4.72 1.18
CA VAL A 162 4.02 3.38 0.60
C VAL A 162 4.93 3.36 -0.62
N VAL A 163 5.98 2.54 -0.57
CA VAL A 163 6.99 2.49 -1.64
C VAL A 163 6.91 1.16 -2.35
N THR A 164 6.63 1.19 -3.66
CA THR A 164 6.50 0.01 -4.51
C THR A 164 7.61 -0.02 -5.56
N GLU A 165 8.44 -1.08 -5.54
CA GLU A 165 9.28 -1.40 -6.70
C GLU A 165 8.45 -2.17 -7.73
N ILE A 166 8.08 -1.49 -8.81
CA ILE A 166 7.14 -2.00 -9.83
C ILE A 166 7.67 -3.27 -10.51
N ALA A 167 8.99 -3.34 -10.76
CA ALA A 167 9.60 -4.52 -11.38
C ALA A 167 9.42 -5.80 -10.57
N ARG A 168 9.17 -5.68 -9.26
CA ARG A 168 8.99 -6.80 -8.35
C ARG A 168 7.53 -7.06 -7.98
N ASP A 169 6.64 -6.07 -8.18
CA ASP A 169 5.25 -6.24 -7.77
C ASP A 169 4.56 -7.37 -8.49
N GLY A 170 3.88 -8.24 -7.74
CA GLY A 170 3.22 -9.43 -8.26
C GLY A 170 4.14 -10.56 -8.73
N THR A 171 5.48 -10.42 -8.69
CA THR A 171 6.42 -11.47 -9.15
C THR A 171 6.68 -12.55 -8.11
N MET A 172 6.58 -12.23 -6.81
CA MET A 172 6.94 -13.09 -5.68
C MET A 172 8.45 -13.45 -5.62
N GLU A 173 9.32 -12.69 -6.31
CA GLU A 173 10.76 -12.96 -6.40
C GLU A 173 11.60 -12.28 -5.30
N GLY A 174 10.95 -11.57 -4.39
CA GLY A 174 11.56 -10.88 -3.27
C GLY A 174 11.47 -9.36 -3.37
N PRO A 175 11.41 -8.65 -2.21
CA PRO A 175 11.37 -7.19 -2.16
C PRO A 175 12.71 -6.57 -2.55
N ASP A 176 12.70 -5.28 -2.88
CA ASP A 176 13.93 -4.50 -3.12
C ASP A 176 14.53 -4.01 -1.80
N VAL A 177 15.27 -4.90 -1.12
CA VAL A 177 15.86 -4.61 0.20
C VAL A 177 16.84 -3.43 0.13
N ASP A 178 17.67 -3.36 -0.93
CA ASP A 178 18.67 -2.30 -1.07
C ASP A 178 18.01 -0.93 -1.35
N GLY A 179 16.99 -0.89 -2.19
CA GLY A 179 16.22 0.32 -2.45
C GLY A 179 15.49 0.79 -1.19
N LEU A 180 14.87 -0.12 -0.43
CA LEU A 180 14.20 0.20 0.82
C LEU A 180 15.17 0.71 1.91
N ALA A 181 16.40 0.17 1.99
CA ALA A 181 17.44 0.69 2.88
C ALA A 181 17.79 2.15 2.56
N ARG A 182 17.91 2.48 1.27
CA ARG A 182 18.15 3.86 0.80
C ARG A 182 16.96 4.78 1.11
N VAL A 183 15.72 4.29 0.95
CA VAL A 183 14.51 5.03 1.35
C VAL A 183 14.53 5.34 2.84
N LEU A 184 14.77 4.35 3.70
CA LEU A 184 14.89 4.53 5.15
C LEU A 184 16.01 5.53 5.52
N ALA A 185 17.10 5.56 4.76
CA ALA A 185 18.17 6.54 4.96
C ALA A 185 17.78 7.97 4.59
N THR A 186 16.75 8.16 3.75
CA THR A 186 16.32 9.46 3.21
C THR A 186 15.29 10.17 4.10
N THR A 187 14.38 9.42 4.75
CA THR A 187 13.24 10.00 5.48
C THR A 187 13.12 9.49 6.92
N ALA A 188 12.55 10.32 7.80
CA ALA A 188 12.10 9.92 9.13
C ALA A 188 10.59 9.58 9.17
N VAL A 189 9.86 9.85 8.10
CA VAL A 189 8.46 9.45 7.95
C VAL A 189 8.40 7.92 7.86
N PRO A 190 7.42 7.26 8.52
CA PRO A 190 7.23 5.82 8.44
C PRO A 190 7.17 5.31 7.00
N VAL A 191 7.82 4.18 6.73
CA VAL A 191 7.88 3.56 5.39
C VAL A 191 7.21 2.20 5.41
N ILE A 192 6.31 1.98 4.47
CA ILE A 192 5.62 0.71 4.21
C ILE A 192 6.15 0.16 2.88
N ALA A 193 6.77 -1.01 2.93
CA ALA A 193 7.28 -1.68 1.74
C ALA A 193 6.15 -2.32 0.93
N SER A 194 6.23 -2.25 -0.39
CA SER A 194 5.28 -2.89 -1.31
C SER A 194 6.02 -3.53 -2.49
N GLY A 195 5.50 -4.69 -2.93
CA GLY A 195 6.03 -5.41 -4.08
C GLY A 195 7.04 -6.52 -3.73
N GLY A 196 6.96 -7.62 -4.46
CA GLY A 196 7.93 -8.70 -4.47
C GLY A 196 7.81 -9.77 -3.39
N VAL A 197 7.06 -9.55 -2.30
CA VAL A 197 6.96 -10.54 -1.21
C VAL A 197 6.30 -11.84 -1.71
N GLY A 198 7.02 -12.95 -1.59
CA GLY A 198 6.56 -14.28 -2.05
C GLY A 198 6.76 -15.39 -1.02
N THR A 199 7.60 -15.19 0.01
CA THR A 199 7.91 -16.20 1.03
C THR A 199 8.04 -15.58 2.40
N LEU A 200 8.02 -16.41 3.46
CA LEU A 200 8.30 -15.97 4.83
C LEU A 200 9.76 -15.48 4.99
N ASP A 201 10.70 -16.01 4.22
CA ASP A 201 12.10 -15.53 4.25
C ASP A 201 12.23 -14.12 3.68
N HIS A 202 11.42 -13.75 2.71
CA HIS A 202 11.32 -12.37 2.24
C HIS A 202 10.84 -11.43 3.35
N LEU A 203 9.88 -11.84 4.18
CA LEU A 203 9.44 -11.07 5.34
C LEU A 203 10.57 -10.94 6.39
N ARG A 204 11.31 -12.03 6.68
CA ARG A 204 12.46 -11.99 7.59
C ARG A 204 13.54 -11.02 7.13
N SER A 205 13.81 -10.95 5.81
CA SER A 205 14.79 -9.99 5.27
C SER A 205 14.37 -8.52 5.48
N LEU A 206 13.07 -8.24 5.53
CA LEU A 206 12.54 -6.90 5.80
C LEU A 206 12.53 -6.55 7.29
N VAL A 207 12.31 -7.53 8.17
CA VAL A 207 12.34 -7.34 9.64
C VAL A 207 13.69 -6.83 10.10
N GLY A 208 14.79 -7.41 9.57
CA GLY A 208 16.16 -7.02 9.91
C GLY A 208 16.66 -5.76 9.20
N LEU A 209 15.84 -5.16 8.34
CA LEU A 209 16.27 -3.99 7.56
C LEU A 209 16.28 -2.74 8.41
N GLU A 210 17.47 -2.17 8.59
CA GLU A 210 17.69 -0.91 9.30
C GLU A 210 18.62 0.01 8.50
N ALA A 211 18.30 1.30 8.47
CA ALA A 211 19.20 2.34 7.96
C ALA A 211 19.07 3.62 8.79
N LYS A 212 20.19 4.14 9.27
CA LYS A 212 20.25 5.34 10.13
C LYS A 212 19.36 5.26 11.38
N GLY A 213 19.26 4.08 12.02
CA GLY A 213 18.43 3.85 13.19
C GLY A 213 16.93 3.79 12.90
N ARG A 214 16.54 3.56 11.65
CA ARG A 214 15.15 3.50 11.20
C ARG A 214 14.85 2.15 10.57
N THR A 215 13.67 1.63 10.86
CA THR A 215 13.16 0.37 10.34
C THR A 215 11.86 0.60 9.57
N LEU A 216 11.40 -0.39 8.83
CA LEU A 216 10.09 -0.34 8.16
C LEU A 216 8.94 -0.32 9.19
N GLU A 217 7.93 0.49 8.95
CA GLU A 217 6.67 0.41 9.69
C GLU A 217 5.93 -0.89 9.39
N GLY A 218 5.91 -1.28 8.12
CA GLY A 218 5.19 -2.45 7.69
C GLY A 218 5.51 -2.87 6.27
N VAL A 219 4.80 -3.92 5.85
CA VAL A 219 4.91 -4.50 4.51
C VAL A 219 3.52 -4.85 3.98
N ILE A 220 3.28 -4.49 2.73
CA ILE A 220 2.09 -4.91 1.98
C ILE A 220 2.39 -6.27 1.33
N ALA A 221 1.50 -7.24 1.55
CA ALA A 221 1.54 -8.53 0.89
C ALA A 221 0.17 -8.84 0.30
N GLY A 222 0.14 -9.18 -0.97
CA GLY A 222 -1.08 -9.52 -1.69
C GLY A 222 -0.97 -10.92 -2.28
N ARG A 223 -0.42 -11.05 -3.49
CA ARG A 223 -0.42 -12.27 -4.28
C ARG A 223 0.02 -13.51 -3.50
N ALA A 224 1.09 -13.44 -2.71
CA ALA A 224 1.61 -14.56 -1.93
C ALA A 224 0.57 -15.15 -0.95
N ILE A 225 -0.32 -14.32 -0.39
CA ILE A 225 -1.40 -14.76 0.50
C ILE A 225 -2.48 -15.48 -0.32
N TYR A 226 -2.91 -14.90 -1.44
CA TYR A 226 -3.93 -15.51 -2.30
C TYR A 226 -3.45 -16.82 -2.96
N GLU A 227 -2.18 -16.89 -3.34
CA GLU A 227 -1.54 -18.11 -3.88
C GLU A 227 -1.17 -19.13 -2.78
N GLN A 228 -1.52 -18.84 -1.50
CA GLN A 228 -1.28 -19.69 -0.34
C GLN A 228 0.21 -20.04 -0.12
N ALA A 229 1.11 -19.16 -0.52
CA ALA A 229 2.54 -19.32 -0.22
C ALA A 229 2.81 -19.22 1.30
N PHE A 230 1.99 -18.46 2.01
CA PHE A 230 1.89 -18.40 3.46
C PHE A 230 0.53 -17.79 3.87
N THR A 231 0.11 -18.03 5.13
CA THR A 231 -1.10 -17.43 5.70
C THR A 231 -0.78 -16.07 6.33
N VAL A 232 -1.82 -15.24 6.57
CA VAL A 232 -1.66 -13.99 7.31
C VAL A 232 -1.10 -14.26 8.71
N SER A 233 -1.58 -15.28 9.42
CA SER A 233 -1.09 -15.66 10.75
C SER A 233 0.39 -16.00 10.75
N GLN A 234 0.89 -16.75 9.74
CA GLN A 234 2.31 -17.08 9.61
C GLN A 234 3.16 -15.82 9.34
N ALA A 235 2.67 -14.94 8.47
CA ALA A 235 3.35 -13.67 8.20
C ALA A 235 3.42 -12.79 9.45
N VAL A 236 2.31 -12.65 10.17
CA VAL A 236 2.27 -11.85 11.43
C VAL A 236 3.24 -12.41 12.47
N ALA A 237 3.31 -13.74 12.64
CA ALA A 237 4.26 -14.36 13.57
C ALA A 237 5.71 -13.99 13.22
N VAL A 238 6.12 -14.13 11.96
CA VAL A 238 7.47 -13.76 11.49
C VAL A 238 7.78 -12.28 11.73
N LEU A 239 6.82 -11.39 11.47
CA LEU A 239 7.00 -9.94 11.63
C LEU A 239 7.09 -9.50 13.10
N GLN A 240 6.60 -10.32 14.04
CA GLN A 240 6.67 -10.09 15.49
C GLN A 240 7.94 -10.64 16.11
N GLU A 241 8.52 -11.73 15.59
CA GLU A 241 9.79 -12.30 16.09
C GLU A 241 10.93 -11.27 16.14
N GLY A 242 10.96 -10.33 15.21
CA GLY A 242 11.99 -9.26 15.16
C GLY A 242 11.77 -8.08 16.12
N ALA A 243 10.69 -8.04 16.87
CA ALA A 243 10.40 -6.95 17.82
C ALA A 243 10.94 -7.26 19.25
N GLU A 244 11.40 -8.50 19.49
CA GLU A 244 11.89 -8.96 20.80
C GLU A 244 13.43 -9.01 20.90
N THR A 245 14.15 -8.63 19.83
CA THR A 245 15.60 -8.56 19.80
C THR A 245 16.09 -7.12 19.74
#